data_41cbabc2a9bedfde48fa6734538d6863
#
_entry.id   41cbabc2a9bedfde48fa6734538d6863
#
_cell.length_a   1.000
_cell.length_b   1.000
_cell.length_c   1.000
_cell.angle_alpha   90.00
_cell.angle_beta   90.00
_cell.angle_gamma   90.00
#
_symmetry.space_group_name_H-M   'P 1'
#
loop_
_entity.id
_entity.type
_entity.pdbx_description
1 polymer ?
#
loop_
_entity_poly.entity_id
_entity_poly.type
_entity_poly.pdbx_seq_one_letter_code
_entity_poly.pdbx_strand_id
1 'polypeptide(L)'
;MQSSTISKATREKLGRVSTATICTALFKRGLRNQMIQGALPLDPDKPTMVGPAFTLRYIPAREDLNPITVFQDRGHPQRKAVEECPPGSVFVVDSRKDPRAASAGSILLTRLMKRGCAGFVTDGGLRDAAEIAKLAIPTFHQRPSAPTNLTLHQAMDINVPIGCGDAPVFPGDIIVGDSAGCVVI
;
A
#
# COMPACT_ATOMS: atom_id res chain seq x y z
N MET A 1 14.17 -4.83 13.93
CA MET A 1 13.65 -3.44 14.03
C MET A 1 12.36 -3.48 14.82
N GLN A 2 12.22 -2.65 15.87
CA GLN A 2 10.99 -2.59 16.66
C GLN A 2 9.86 -2.08 15.79
N SER A 3 8.73 -2.79 15.77
CA SER A 3 7.48 -2.30 15.19
C SER A 3 7.14 -0.97 15.90
N SER A 4 7.16 0.13 15.17
CA SER A 4 6.73 1.42 15.70
C SER A 4 5.22 1.38 15.91
N THR A 5 4.81 0.96 17.10
CA THR A 5 3.41 0.98 17.50
C THR A 5 3.01 2.41 17.88
N ILE A 6 2.27 3.08 17.01
CA ILE A 6 1.67 4.36 17.40
C ILE A 6 0.61 4.12 18.47
N SER A 7 0.53 5.03 19.45
CA SER A 7 -0.51 4.97 20.47
C SER A 7 -1.91 5.13 19.84
N LYS A 8 -2.93 4.56 20.48
CA LYS A 8 -4.33 4.74 20.06
C LYS A 8 -4.68 6.23 19.95
N ALA A 9 -4.26 7.04 20.92
CA ALA A 9 -4.51 8.48 20.95
C ALA A 9 -3.84 9.21 19.76
N THR A 10 -2.62 8.81 19.37
CA THR A 10 -1.93 9.39 18.20
C THR A 10 -2.65 8.99 16.91
N ARG A 11 -3.05 7.72 16.77
CA ARG A 11 -3.83 7.26 15.61
C ARG A 11 -5.14 8.03 15.46
N GLU A 12 -5.88 8.22 16.54
CA GLU A 12 -7.15 8.99 16.52
C GLU A 12 -6.94 10.46 16.14
N LYS A 13 -5.87 11.10 16.64
CA LYS A 13 -5.52 12.47 16.24
C LYS A 13 -5.19 12.57 14.76
N LEU A 14 -4.34 11.67 14.24
CA LEU A 14 -3.98 11.64 12.81
C LEU A 14 -5.20 11.39 11.93
N GLY A 15 -6.13 10.54 12.36
CA GLY A 15 -7.38 10.28 11.62
C GLY A 15 -8.35 11.47 11.51
N ARG A 16 -8.10 12.56 12.26
CA ARG A 16 -8.90 13.79 12.22
C ARG A 16 -8.22 14.96 11.50
N VAL A 17 -7.01 14.76 11.02
CA VAL A 17 -6.21 15.81 10.34
C VAL A 17 -6.08 15.44 8.88
N SER A 18 -6.35 16.39 7.97
CA SER A 18 -6.20 16.15 6.54
C SER A 18 -4.74 15.94 6.14
N THR A 19 -4.52 15.12 5.12
CA THR A 19 -3.18 14.90 4.53
C THR A 19 -2.55 16.22 4.09
N ALA A 20 -3.33 17.19 3.59
CA ALA A 20 -2.85 18.52 3.22
C ALA A 20 -2.27 19.29 4.43
N THR A 21 -2.92 19.22 5.59
CA THR A 21 -2.41 19.81 6.83
C THR A 21 -1.14 19.13 7.30
N ILE A 22 -1.09 17.79 7.21
CA ILE A 22 0.10 17.01 7.56
C ILE A 22 1.26 17.39 6.65
N CYS A 23 1.07 17.43 5.33
CA CYS A 23 2.11 17.86 4.37
C CYS A 23 2.66 19.25 4.72
N THR A 24 1.79 20.21 5.06
CA THR A 24 2.22 21.56 5.47
C THR A 24 3.05 21.52 6.77
N ALA A 25 2.66 20.69 7.73
CA ALA A 25 3.39 20.54 8.99
C ALA A 25 4.77 19.88 8.77
N LEU A 26 4.85 18.90 7.88
CA LEU A 26 6.10 18.22 7.49
C LEU A 26 7.02 19.19 6.72
N PHE A 27 6.47 19.96 5.78
CA PHE A 27 7.21 20.98 5.05
C PHE A 27 7.89 22.01 5.98
N LYS A 28 7.18 22.48 7.00
CA LYS A 28 7.74 23.39 8.03
C LYS A 28 8.89 22.75 8.82
N ARG A 29 9.01 21.44 8.82
CA ARG A 29 10.11 20.66 9.43
C ARG A 29 11.23 20.29 8.45
N GLY A 30 11.16 20.78 7.19
CA GLY A 30 12.14 20.51 6.15
C GLY A 30 11.88 19.23 5.35
N LEU A 31 10.78 18.51 5.62
CA LEU A 31 10.40 17.28 4.91
C LEU A 31 9.49 17.64 3.73
N ARG A 32 9.97 17.42 2.51
CA ARG A 32 9.32 17.95 1.29
C ARG A 32 8.74 16.87 0.38
N ASN A 33 9.20 15.63 0.50
CA ASN A 33 8.82 14.52 -0.39
C ASN A 33 8.12 13.41 0.40
N GLN A 34 6.98 13.73 0.98
CA GLN A 34 6.24 12.83 1.87
C GLN A 34 4.89 12.37 1.29
N MET A 35 4.46 12.96 0.16
CA MET A 35 3.25 12.56 -0.54
C MET A 35 3.56 11.42 -1.49
N ILE A 36 2.82 10.31 -1.39
CA ILE A 36 2.89 9.19 -2.34
C ILE A 36 2.17 9.61 -3.62
N GLN A 37 2.94 9.99 -4.64
CA GLN A 37 2.39 10.51 -5.89
C GLN A 37 1.63 9.42 -6.66
N GLY A 38 0.48 9.81 -7.23
CA GLY A 38 -0.35 8.95 -8.06
C GLY A 38 -1.22 7.95 -7.28
N ALA A 39 -1.00 7.73 -5.99
CA ALA A 39 -1.85 6.86 -5.18
C ALA A 39 -3.11 7.63 -4.73
N LEU A 40 -4.20 7.48 -5.49
CA LEU A 40 -5.51 8.09 -5.22
C LEU A 40 -6.46 7.08 -4.57
N PRO A 41 -7.41 7.54 -3.74
CA PRO A 41 -8.38 6.65 -3.12
C PRO A 41 -9.28 6.00 -4.17
N LEU A 42 -9.49 4.69 -4.04
CA LEU A 42 -10.47 3.97 -4.86
C LEU A 42 -11.91 4.40 -4.52
N ASP A 43 -12.15 4.67 -3.25
CA ASP A 43 -13.41 5.20 -2.73
C ASP A 43 -13.08 6.35 -1.77
N PRO A 44 -13.33 7.60 -2.18
CA PRO A 44 -12.99 8.79 -1.38
C PRO A 44 -13.85 8.96 -0.12
N ASP A 45 -14.98 8.25 -0.01
CA ASP A 45 -15.88 8.30 1.14
C ASP A 45 -15.45 7.36 2.27
N LYS A 46 -14.41 6.56 2.08
CA LYS A 46 -13.84 5.71 3.13
C LYS A 46 -13.22 6.56 4.24
N PRO A 47 -13.26 6.06 5.49
CA PRO A 47 -12.59 6.72 6.61
C PRO A 47 -11.11 6.93 6.35
N THR A 48 -10.54 7.99 6.95
CA THR A 48 -9.10 8.26 6.91
C THR A 48 -8.32 7.04 7.40
N MET A 49 -7.42 6.56 6.54
CA MET A 49 -6.52 5.46 6.83
C MET A 49 -5.34 5.94 7.68
N VAL A 50 -5.01 5.23 8.76
CA VAL A 50 -3.82 5.50 9.59
C VAL A 50 -3.21 4.20 10.05
N GLY A 51 -1.93 3.97 9.77
CA GLY A 51 -1.23 2.78 10.27
C GLY A 51 0.25 2.75 9.92
N PRO A 52 1.04 1.91 10.61
CA PRO A 52 2.44 1.69 10.25
C PRO A 52 2.54 0.94 8.91
N ALA A 53 3.50 1.33 8.09
CA ALA A 53 3.78 0.72 6.80
C ALA A 53 4.33 -0.70 6.96
N PHE A 54 3.76 -1.64 6.22
CA PHE A 54 4.33 -2.95 5.92
C PHE A 54 4.53 -3.03 4.42
N THR A 55 5.78 -3.13 3.97
CA THR A 55 6.16 -2.87 2.59
C THR A 55 6.37 -4.14 1.77
N LEU A 56 6.05 -4.07 0.48
CA LEU A 56 6.35 -5.09 -0.53
C LEU A 56 6.99 -4.42 -1.75
N ARG A 57 8.16 -4.91 -2.18
CA ARG A 57 8.88 -4.39 -3.33
C ARG A 57 8.72 -5.30 -4.56
N TYR A 58 8.38 -4.68 -5.69
CA TYR A 58 8.40 -5.31 -6.99
C TYR A 58 9.60 -4.85 -7.83
N ILE A 59 10.07 -5.76 -8.68
CA ILE A 59 11.00 -5.48 -9.77
C ILE A 59 10.32 -5.85 -11.11
N PRO A 60 10.90 -5.52 -12.29
CA PRO A 60 10.41 -6.01 -13.57
C PRO A 60 10.29 -7.54 -13.56
N ALA A 61 9.18 -8.04 -14.09
CA ALA A 61 8.99 -9.47 -14.26
C ALA A 61 10.02 -10.04 -15.23
N ARG A 62 10.42 -11.27 -14.96
CA ARG A 62 11.22 -12.11 -15.85
C ARG A 62 10.40 -13.35 -16.18
N GLU A 63 10.00 -13.49 -17.45
CA GLU A 63 8.98 -14.44 -17.89
C GLU A 63 9.35 -15.90 -17.59
N ASP A 64 10.65 -16.23 -17.68
CA ASP A 64 11.16 -17.58 -17.40
C ASP A 64 11.13 -17.94 -15.91
N LEU A 65 11.09 -16.94 -15.00
CA LEU A 65 11.03 -17.13 -13.55
C LEU A 65 9.65 -16.91 -12.95
N ASN A 66 8.70 -16.33 -13.73
CA ASN A 66 7.39 -15.93 -13.23
C ASN A 66 6.21 -16.57 -14.00
N PRO A 67 6.20 -17.92 -14.21
CA PRO A 67 5.01 -18.56 -14.74
C PRO A 67 3.86 -18.43 -13.74
N ILE A 68 2.61 -18.51 -14.23
CA ILE A 68 1.41 -18.39 -13.39
C ILE A 68 1.40 -19.38 -12.20
N THR A 69 2.10 -20.49 -12.33
CA THR A 69 2.21 -21.54 -11.31
C THR A 69 2.95 -21.09 -10.06
N VAL A 70 3.73 -19.98 -10.09
CA VAL A 70 4.37 -19.45 -8.87
C VAL A 70 3.35 -19.09 -7.78
N PHE A 71 2.11 -18.80 -8.14
CA PHE A 71 1.03 -18.57 -7.17
C PHE A 71 0.57 -19.82 -6.43
N GLN A 72 1.00 -21.01 -6.82
CA GLN A 72 0.75 -22.23 -6.06
C GLN A 72 1.67 -22.33 -4.83
N ASP A 73 2.84 -21.69 -4.89
CA ASP A 73 3.75 -21.59 -3.76
C ASP A 73 3.22 -20.59 -2.71
N ARG A 74 2.96 -21.08 -1.50
CA ARG A 74 2.58 -20.25 -0.36
C ARG A 74 3.72 -19.35 0.13
N GLY A 75 4.97 -19.71 -0.17
CA GLY A 75 6.17 -18.93 0.12
C GLY A 75 6.42 -17.80 -0.88
N HIS A 76 5.66 -17.75 -1.99
CA HIS A 76 5.78 -16.66 -2.96
C HIS A 76 5.68 -15.29 -2.26
N PRO A 77 6.63 -14.34 -2.47
CA PRO A 77 6.74 -13.13 -1.65
C PRO A 77 5.45 -12.32 -1.53
N GLN A 78 4.66 -12.18 -2.59
CA GLN A 78 3.38 -11.47 -2.52
C GLN A 78 2.39 -12.17 -1.58
N ARG A 79 2.27 -13.49 -1.66
CA ARG A 79 1.36 -14.27 -0.80
C ARG A 79 1.82 -14.25 0.66
N LYS A 80 3.12 -14.47 0.86
CA LYS A 80 3.76 -14.43 2.18
C LYS A 80 3.57 -13.06 2.83
N ALA A 81 3.81 -11.96 2.10
CA ALA A 81 3.63 -10.61 2.61
C ALA A 81 2.20 -10.35 3.10
N VAL A 82 1.18 -10.81 2.37
CA VAL A 82 -0.23 -10.70 2.78
C VAL A 82 -0.49 -11.45 4.09
N GLU A 83 0.11 -12.63 4.26
CA GLU A 83 -0.04 -13.43 5.49
C GLU A 83 0.77 -12.87 6.67
N GLU A 84 1.88 -12.19 6.42
CA GLU A 84 2.75 -11.63 7.46
C GLU A 84 2.38 -10.20 7.87
N CYS A 85 1.57 -9.48 7.06
CA CYS A 85 1.17 -8.11 7.37
C CYS A 85 0.44 -8.05 8.72
N PRO A 86 0.97 -7.31 9.71
CA PRO A 86 0.36 -7.25 11.03
C PRO A 86 -0.99 -6.53 11.03
N PRO A 87 -1.94 -6.92 11.89
CA PRO A 87 -3.17 -6.16 12.09
C PRO A 87 -2.89 -4.69 12.41
N GLY A 88 -3.69 -3.79 11.85
CA GLY A 88 -3.55 -2.35 12.02
C GLY A 88 -2.45 -1.70 11.19
N SER A 89 -1.67 -2.48 10.41
CA SER A 89 -0.68 -1.95 9.46
C SER A 89 -1.32 -1.58 8.12
N VAL A 90 -0.69 -0.66 7.41
CA VAL A 90 -0.99 -0.34 6.01
C VAL A 90 -0.04 -1.14 5.12
N PHE A 91 -0.60 -1.93 4.21
CA PHE A 91 0.17 -2.69 3.23
C PHE A 91 0.55 -1.78 2.07
N VAL A 92 1.84 -1.50 1.89
CA VAL A 92 2.36 -0.57 0.88
C VAL A 92 3.15 -1.33 -0.18
N VAL A 93 2.76 -1.19 -1.44
CA VAL A 93 3.40 -1.89 -2.57
C VAL A 93 4.09 -0.90 -3.49
N ASP A 94 5.39 -1.06 -3.64
CA ASP A 94 6.18 -0.42 -4.71
C ASP A 94 5.99 -1.22 -6.01
N SER A 95 5.20 -0.70 -6.92
CA SER A 95 5.00 -1.23 -8.28
C SER A 95 5.76 -0.43 -9.33
N ARG A 96 6.80 0.28 -8.93
CA ARG A 96 7.67 1.06 -9.81
C ARG A 96 6.92 2.13 -10.62
N LYS A 97 5.80 2.64 -10.08
CA LYS A 97 4.87 3.57 -10.74
C LYS A 97 4.32 3.06 -12.08
N ASP A 98 4.29 1.75 -12.28
CA ASP A 98 3.78 1.16 -13.51
C ASP A 98 2.36 0.57 -13.28
N PRO A 99 1.30 1.27 -13.69
CA PRO A 99 -0.08 0.83 -13.47
C PRO A 99 -0.62 -0.07 -14.58
N ARG A 100 0.21 -0.51 -15.54
CA ARG A 100 -0.23 -1.37 -16.66
C ARG A 100 -0.57 -2.78 -16.21
N ALA A 101 -0.03 -3.22 -15.07
CA ALA A 101 -0.43 -4.46 -14.40
C ALA A 101 -0.87 -4.17 -12.97
N ALA A 102 -1.75 -5.02 -12.44
CA ALA A 102 -2.28 -4.84 -11.10
C ALA A 102 -1.25 -5.25 -10.03
N SER A 103 -1.10 -4.44 -8.98
CA SER A 103 -0.32 -4.80 -7.79
C SER A 103 -1.01 -5.90 -6.97
N ALA A 104 -2.33 -5.87 -6.94
CA ALA A 104 -3.18 -6.81 -6.21
C ALA A 104 -4.59 -6.88 -6.81
N GLY A 105 -5.40 -7.82 -6.35
CA GLY A 105 -6.81 -7.98 -6.70
C GLY A 105 -7.68 -8.24 -5.47
N SER A 106 -8.98 -8.46 -5.69
CA SER A 106 -10.00 -8.58 -4.64
C SER A 106 -9.70 -9.68 -3.62
N ILE A 107 -9.12 -10.81 -4.03
CA ILE A 107 -8.78 -11.92 -3.13
C ILE A 107 -7.76 -11.47 -2.08
N LEU A 108 -6.67 -10.80 -2.51
CA LEU A 108 -5.62 -10.34 -1.61
C LEU A 108 -6.13 -9.23 -0.68
N LEU A 109 -6.90 -8.26 -1.22
CA LEU A 109 -7.49 -7.18 -0.43
C LEU A 109 -8.48 -7.70 0.61
N THR A 110 -9.32 -8.69 0.23
CA THR A 110 -10.22 -9.35 1.18
C THR A 110 -9.44 -10.05 2.29
N ARG A 111 -8.32 -10.70 1.95
CA ARG A 111 -7.48 -11.35 2.96
C ARG A 111 -6.85 -10.34 3.91
N LEU A 112 -6.27 -9.26 3.41
CA LEU A 112 -5.71 -8.16 4.23
C LEU A 112 -6.78 -7.58 5.16
N MET A 113 -7.98 -7.30 4.64
CA MET A 113 -9.11 -6.81 5.43
C MET A 113 -9.47 -7.79 6.56
N LYS A 114 -9.60 -9.08 6.25
CA LYS A 114 -9.92 -10.13 7.27
C LYS A 114 -8.82 -10.31 8.31
N ARG A 115 -7.59 -9.99 7.98
CA ARG A 115 -6.46 -9.97 8.91
C ARG A 115 -6.41 -8.69 9.76
N GLY A 116 -7.31 -7.72 9.52
CA GLY A 116 -7.39 -6.48 10.28
C GLY A 116 -6.36 -5.42 9.87
N CYS A 117 -5.85 -5.47 8.64
CA CYS A 117 -4.98 -4.42 8.10
C CYS A 117 -5.76 -3.10 8.01
N ALA A 118 -5.07 -1.97 8.24
CA ALA A 118 -5.66 -0.65 8.26
C ALA A 118 -5.93 -0.09 6.84
N GLY A 119 -5.23 -0.59 5.84
CA GLY A 119 -5.39 -0.15 4.45
C GLY A 119 -4.39 -0.78 3.49
N PHE A 120 -4.54 -0.42 2.22
CA PHE A 120 -3.68 -0.83 1.12
C PHE A 120 -3.30 0.38 0.27
N VAL A 121 -2.02 0.50 -0.08
CA VAL A 121 -1.49 1.58 -0.93
C VAL A 121 -0.58 0.98 -2.00
N THR A 122 -0.74 1.41 -3.24
CA THR A 122 0.20 1.10 -4.32
C THR A 122 0.36 2.29 -5.27
N ASP A 123 1.54 2.45 -5.79
CA ASP A 123 1.84 3.36 -6.90
C ASP A 123 1.64 2.69 -8.27
N GLY A 124 0.95 1.55 -8.32
CA GLY A 124 0.62 0.79 -9.50
C GLY A 124 -0.88 0.67 -9.78
N GLY A 125 -1.24 -0.34 -10.57
CA GLY A 125 -2.61 -0.68 -10.90
C GLY A 125 -3.30 -1.54 -9.84
N LEU A 126 -4.63 -1.67 -9.96
CA LEU A 126 -5.45 -2.55 -9.13
C LEU A 126 -6.49 -3.26 -9.99
N ARG A 127 -6.60 -4.59 -9.88
CA ARG A 127 -7.66 -5.35 -10.56
C ARG A 127 -8.87 -5.51 -9.65
N ASP A 128 -10.01 -5.83 -10.25
CA ASP A 128 -11.26 -6.05 -9.52
C ASP A 128 -11.71 -4.80 -8.72
N ALA A 129 -11.44 -3.60 -9.23
CA ALA A 129 -11.61 -2.34 -8.53
C ALA A 129 -13.04 -2.13 -8.01
N ALA A 130 -14.06 -2.48 -8.80
CA ALA A 130 -15.47 -2.37 -8.40
C ALA A 130 -15.85 -3.28 -7.24
N GLU A 131 -15.21 -4.45 -7.11
CA GLU A 131 -15.41 -5.36 -6.00
C GLU A 131 -14.68 -4.86 -4.75
N ILE A 132 -13.44 -4.36 -4.92
CA ILE A 132 -12.63 -3.83 -3.83
C ILE A 132 -13.28 -2.58 -3.23
N ALA A 133 -13.90 -1.72 -4.03
CA ALA A 133 -14.63 -0.55 -3.54
C ALA A 133 -15.72 -0.90 -2.50
N LYS A 134 -16.30 -2.11 -2.57
CA LYS A 134 -17.30 -2.60 -1.61
C LYS A 134 -16.69 -3.12 -0.30
N LEU A 135 -15.38 -3.37 -0.25
CA LEU A 135 -14.69 -3.83 0.95
C LEU A 135 -14.55 -2.68 1.95
N ALA A 136 -14.48 -3.00 3.24
CA ALA A 136 -14.32 -1.99 4.29
C ALA A 136 -12.89 -1.41 4.39
N ILE A 137 -11.92 -1.99 3.69
CA ILE A 137 -10.52 -1.58 3.74
C ILE A 137 -10.26 -0.36 2.82
N PRO A 138 -9.78 0.78 3.33
CA PRO A 138 -9.33 1.90 2.51
C PRO A 138 -8.22 1.46 1.56
N THR A 139 -8.35 1.82 0.28
CA THR A 139 -7.47 1.34 -0.78
C THR A 139 -7.09 2.50 -1.71
N PHE A 140 -5.78 2.62 -1.99
CA PHE A 140 -5.21 3.68 -2.82
C PHE A 140 -4.40 3.07 -3.96
N HIS A 141 -4.58 3.59 -5.16
CA HIS A 141 -3.93 3.09 -6.39
C HIS A 141 -3.86 4.18 -7.47
N GLN A 142 -3.08 3.96 -8.54
CA GLN A 142 -3.06 4.90 -9.65
C GLN A 142 -4.31 4.81 -10.54
N ARG A 143 -4.69 3.58 -10.92
CA ARG A 143 -5.85 3.32 -11.78
C ARG A 143 -6.24 1.84 -11.76
N PRO A 144 -7.46 1.48 -12.20
CA PRO A 144 -7.82 0.10 -12.49
C PRO A 144 -6.94 -0.51 -13.59
N SER A 145 -6.59 -1.80 -13.45
CA SER A 145 -5.79 -2.55 -14.42
C SER A 145 -6.11 -4.05 -14.32
N ALA A 146 -6.57 -4.66 -15.40
CA ALA A 146 -7.00 -6.05 -15.41
C ALA A 146 -5.83 -7.07 -15.41
N PRO A 147 -4.67 -6.84 -16.09
CA PRO A 147 -3.58 -7.80 -16.09
C PRO A 147 -3.07 -8.09 -14.68
N THR A 148 -2.72 -9.37 -14.41
CA THR A 148 -2.10 -9.74 -13.13
C THR A 148 -0.70 -9.15 -12.98
N ASN A 149 -0.22 -9.02 -11.74
CA ASN A 149 1.13 -8.50 -11.47
C ASN A 149 2.23 -9.22 -12.25
N LEU A 150 2.17 -10.53 -12.40
CA LEU A 150 3.18 -11.33 -13.13
C LEU A 150 3.41 -10.89 -14.58
N THR A 151 2.48 -10.13 -15.17
CA THR A 151 2.66 -9.58 -16.51
C THR A 151 3.84 -8.60 -16.58
N LEU A 152 4.08 -7.81 -15.54
CA LEU A 152 5.10 -6.77 -15.50
C LEU A 152 5.91 -6.72 -14.21
N HIS A 153 5.44 -7.37 -13.15
CA HIS A 153 5.99 -7.24 -11.80
C HIS A 153 6.34 -8.58 -11.19
N GLN A 154 7.51 -8.66 -10.61
CA GLN A 154 7.95 -9.79 -9.77
C GLN A 154 8.09 -9.30 -8.33
N ALA A 155 7.38 -9.94 -7.41
CA ALA A 155 7.52 -9.67 -5.98
C ALA A 155 8.87 -10.22 -5.48
N MET A 156 9.65 -9.38 -4.80
CA MET A 156 11.00 -9.73 -4.34
C MET A 156 11.13 -9.66 -2.84
N ASP A 157 10.97 -8.48 -2.25
CA ASP A 157 11.34 -8.24 -0.88
C ASP A 157 10.15 -7.79 -0.04
N ILE A 158 10.09 -8.33 1.16
CA ILE A 158 9.04 -8.05 2.14
C ILE A 158 9.65 -7.21 3.27
N ASN A 159 8.94 -6.15 3.65
CA ASN A 159 9.27 -5.32 4.82
C ASN A 159 10.68 -4.73 4.75
N VAL A 160 11.04 -4.17 3.60
CA VAL A 160 12.26 -3.41 3.30
C VAL A 160 11.92 -1.97 2.93
N PRO A 161 12.87 -1.01 2.99
CA PRO A 161 12.66 0.33 2.43
C PRO A 161 12.34 0.27 0.94
N ILE A 162 11.35 1.06 0.52
CA ILE A 162 10.86 1.14 -0.87
C ILE A 162 10.70 2.59 -1.32
N GLY A 163 10.57 2.80 -2.64
CA GLY A 163 10.17 4.07 -3.22
C GLY A 163 8.76 3.95 -3.79
N CYS A 164 7.73 4.37 -3.06
CA CYS A 164 6.36 4.33 -3.52
C CYS A 164 5.90 5.72 -3.96
N GLY A 165 5.51 5.88 -5.24
CA GLY A 165 5.07 7.17 -5.79
C GLY A 165 6.05 8.32 -5.53
N ASP A 166 7.35 8.08 -5.69
CA ASP A 166 8.47 8.99 -5.41
C ASP A 166 8.69 9.34 -3.92
N ALA A 167 7.88 8.84 -3.00
CA ALA A 167 8.12 9.00 -1.58
C ALA A 167 8.95 7.82 -1.03
N PRO A 168 9.97 8.05 -0.20
CA PRO A 168 10.61 6.98 0.54
C PRO A 168 9.66 6.45 1.62
N VAL A 169 9.50 5.15 1.69
CA VAL A 169 8.68 4.47 2.70
C VAL A 169 9.52 3.41 3.39
N PHE A 170 9.75 3.59 4.67
CA PHE A 170 10.44 2.60 5.50
C PHE A 170 9.43 1.75 6.26
N PRO A 171 9.73 0.46 6.51
CA PRO A 171 8.90 -0.36 7.39
C PRO A 171 8.68 0.32 8.75
N GLY A 172 7.40 0.49 9.10
CA GLY A 172 7.01 1.14 10.35
C GLY A 172 6.75 2.64 10.27
N ASP A 173 7.08 3.33 9.17
CA ASP A 173 6.64 4.70 8.92
C ASP A 173 5.12 4.79 9.01
N ILE A 174 4.59 5.92 9.47
CA ILE A 174 3.15 6.06 9.59
C ILE A 174 2.57 6.57 8.27
N ILE A 175 1.69 5.78 7.70
CA ILE A 175 0.92 6.17 6.52
C ILE A 175 -0.41 6.76 6.96
N VAL A 176 -0.73 7.94 6.45
CA VAL A 176 -2.04 8.58 6.57
C VAL A 176 -2.61 8.78 5.18
N GLY A 177 -3.85 8.34 4.95
CA GLY A 177 -4.52 8.46 3.66
C GLY A 177 -5.94 8.97 3.80
N ASP A 178 -6.32 9.98 2.98
CA ASP A 178 -7.65 10.54 2.88
C ASP A 178 -8.07 10.76 1.41
N SER A 179 -9.12 11.54 1.17
CA SER A 179 -9.61 11.82 -0.19
C SER A 179 -8.60 12.53 -1.10
N ALA A 180 -7.54 13.14 -0.56
CA ALA A 180 -6.49 13.79 -1.35
C ALA A 180 -5.31 12.87 -1.68
N GLY A 181 -5.20 11.69 -1.04
CA GLY A 181 -4.15 10.69 -1.25
C GLY A 181 -3.42 10.29 0.03
N CYS A 182 -2.17 9.82 -0.09
CA CYS A 182 -1.41 9.25 1.03
C CYS A 182 -0.15 10.04 1.35
N VAL A 183 0.13 10.19 2.64
CA VAL A 183 1.33 10.86 3.19
C VAL A 183 2.09 9.90 4.10
N VAL A 184 3.41 9.98 4.05
CA VAL A 184 4.37 9.23 4.89
C VAL A 184 4.89 10.14 6.01
N ILE A 185 4.88 9.65 7.26
CA ILE A 185 5.38 10.37 8.45
C ILE A 185 6.46 9.55 9.14
#